data_8738f72ca7f53f13a6c76d85427ec298
#
_entry.id   8738f72ca7f53f13a6c76d85427ec298
#
_cell.length_a   1.000
_cell.length_b   1.000
_cell.length_c   1.000
_cell.angle_alpha   90.00
_cell.angle_beta   90.00
_cell.angle_gamma   90.00
#
_symmetry.space_group_name_H-M   'P 1'
#
loop_
_entity.id
_entity.type
_entity.pdbx_description
1 polymer ?
#
loop_
_entity_poly.entity_id
_entity_poly.type
_entity_poly.pdbx_seq_one_letter_code
_entity_poly.pdbx_strand_id
1 'polypeptide(L)'
;MYNSSTVIWVLVAAFLVYFMQAGFALCEAGLTRAKNTGNILMKNMMDFCIGTPCFWLVGFGIMFAGSGPLIGGFAPFMSGDYSAILPEGVPLWVYAVFQTVFCATAATIVSGSMAERTKFSAYCCYSAAISLIVYPISGHWIWGGGWLAQLGFHDFAGSTAVHFVGGVTACLGAWMLGPRIGKYGKDGKARAIPGHNLTAMALGVFILWFCWFGFNGGSTVAMASDDAMVSAGLVCFNTNLAAALATVAALITSWVRYGKPDVSLTFNGALAGLVAITAGCDMVDPFGAAIIGIVAGVLCIFSVEFFDNVVKIDDPVGAVSVHCMNGMWGTIATGLFSTSEGLLYGHGFRFFGVQVLGVICVAAWVLVSMTVIFTIIKKTIGLRVTEKEEIDGLDIHEHGLASAYSGFSISDPTYAEMSINENTDLGEDDITKASEAKINAAVKVVKEEPLPAELDSGMHKVVMIVQLAKFEALKTAMNAVGVTGMTVTQVMGCGLQKGSGEKYRGAEVDATLIPKVKVEVVVSKIPVDKIIDTATKVLYTGHIGDGKIFVYNVAKVVKVRTGEVNYAALQDVE
;
A
#
# COMPACT_ATOMS: atom_id res chain seq x y z
N MET A 1 15.13 29.72 29.42
CA MET A 1 15.37 28.57 30.33
C MET A 1 14.53 27.41 29.84
N TYR A 2 15.06 26.17 29.83
CA TYR A 2 14.27 25.02 29.38
C TYR A 2 13.12 24.73 30.34
N ASN A 3 11.96 24.31 29.79
CA ASN A 3 10.76 23.97 30.55
C ASN A 3 10.49 22.45 30.53
N SER A 4 10.45 21.82 31.69
CA SER A 4 10.35 20.36 31.76
C SER A 4 9.03 19.80 31.21
N SER A 5 7.87 20.47 31.47
CA SER A 5 6.57 20.00 30.95
C SER A 5 6.51 20.12 29.43
N THR A 6 7.00 21.21 28.87
CA THR A 6 7.10 21.40 27.41
C THR A 6 8.03 20.36 26.77
N VAL A 7 9.22 20.13 27.37
CA VAL A 7 10.19 19.14 26.84
C VAL A 7 9.59 17.73 26.86
N ILE A 8 8.94 17.33 27.95
CA ILE A 8 8.29 16.01 28.06
C ILE A 8 7.16 15.90 27.02
N TRP A 9 6.33 16.95 26.87
CA TRP A 9 5.24 16.99 25.89
C TRP A 9 5.74 16.76 24.47
N VAL A 10 6.77 17.51 24.04
CA VAL A 10 7.34 17.41 22.70
C VAL A 10 8.02 16.04 22.47
N LEU A 11 8.74 15.49 23.47
CA LEU A 11 9.34 14.16 23.35
C LEU A 11 8.28 13.06 23.23
N VAL A 12 7.23 13.08 24.08
CA VAL A 12 6.14 12.10 24.00
C VAL A 12 5.45 12.20 22.65
N ALA A 13 5.19 13.42 22.17
CA ALA A 13 4.63 13.66 20.86
C ALA A 13 5.53 13.09 19.73
N ALA A 14 6.83 13.34 19.78
CA ALA A 14 7.78 12.78 18.83
C ALA A 14 7.78 11.23 18.84
N PHE A 15 7.67 10.60 20.00
CA PHE A 15 7.57 9.13 20.11
C PHE A 15 6.26 8.59 19.54
N LEU A 16 5.14 9.30 19.75
CA LEU A 16 3.86 8.95 19.14
C LEU A 16 3.93 9.08 17.61
N VAL A 17 4.49 10.16 17.08
CA VAL A 17 4.63 10.34 15.63
C VAL A 17 5.59 9.32 15.03
N TYR A 18 6.68 8.96 15.72
CA TYR A 18 7.54 7.82 15.31
C TYR A 18 6.73 6.52 15.22
N PHE A 19 5.86 6.25 16.19
CA PHE A 19 5.05 5.04 16.22
C PHE A 19 3.99 5.00 15.10
N MET A 20 3.71 6.13 14.43
CA MET A 20 2.90 6.15 13.19
C MET A 20 3.51 5.30 12.08
N GLN A 21 4.83 5.06 12.07
CA GLN A 21 5.46 4.15 11.10
C GLN A 21 4.89 2.72 11.19
N ALA A 22 4.62 2.24 12.41
CA ALA A 22 3.95 0.96 12.61
C ALA A 22 2.49 1.00 12.10
N GLY A 23 1.79 2.11 12.30
CA GLY A 23 0.44 2.32 11.79
C GLY A 23 0.38 2.30 10.26
N PHE A 24 1.27 3.04 9.59
CA PHE A 24 1.39 3.03 8.12
C PHE A 24 1.74 1.64 7.59
N ALA A 25 2.75 0.98 8.18
CA ALA A 25 3.16 -0.36 7.79
C ALA A 25 1.99 -1.36 7.83
N LEU A 26 1.15 -1.33 8.87
CA LEU A 26 -0.01 -2.20 9.02
C LEU A 26 -1.14 -1.84 8.03
N CYS A 27 -1.43 -0.54 7.83
CA CYS A 27 -2.41 -0.09 6.85
C CYS A 27 -2.03 -0.53 5.43
N GLU A 28 -0.81 -0.22 5.03
CA GLU A 28 -0.32 -0.54 3.69
C GLU A 28 -0.24 -2.05 3.46
N ALA A 29 0.32 -2.80 4.42
CA ALA A 29 0.39 -4.26 4.33
C ALA A 29 -1.01 -4.85 4.21
N GLY A 30 -1.97 -4.39 5.03
CA GLY A 30 -3.35 -4.88 5.01
C GLY A 30 -4.09 -4.63 3.70
N LEU A 31 -3.84 -3.48 3.05
CA LEU A 31 -4.49 -3.07 1.80
C LEU A 31 -3.79 -3.57 0.52
N THR A 32 -2.63 -4.17 0.65
CA THR A 32 -1.89 -4.76 -0.47
C THR A 32 -2.00 -6.28 -0.49
N ARG A 33 -1.53 -6.92 -1.57
CA ARG A 33 -1.51 -8.38 -1.67
C ARG A 33 -0.40 -8.96 -0.80
N ALA A 34 -0.66 -10.08 -0.14
CA ALA A 34 0.22 -10.67 0.86
C ALA A 34 1.62 -11.06 0.36
N LYS A 35 1.77 -11.32 -0.95
CA LYS A 35 3.06 -11.60 -1.60
C LYS A 35 4.04 -10.40 -1.60
N ASN A 36 3.59 -9.23 -1.12
CA ASN A 36 4.37 -8.00 -1.03
C ASN A 36 4.49 -7.48 0.40
N THR A 37 4.00 -8.24 1.41
CA THR A 37 3.94 -7.78 2.81
C THR A 37 5.32 -7.49 3.37
N GLY A 38 6.30 -8.36 3.15
CA GLY A 38 7.67 -8.16 3.61
C GLY A 38 8.31 -6.93 2.97
N ASN A 39 8.08 -6.71 1.66
CA ASN A 39 8.54 -5.52 0.96
C ASN A 39 7.93 -4.23 1.54
N ILE A 40 6.63 -4.24 1.86
CA ILE A 40 5.95 -3.10 2.49
C ILE A 40 6.55 -2.78 3.86
N LEU A 41 6.70 -3.79 4.71
CA LEU A 41 7.29 -3.60 6.05
C LEU A 41 8.71 -3.04 5.96
N MET A 42 9.52 -3.57 5.03
CA MET A 42 10.88 -3.09 4.81
C MET A 42 10.92 -1.65 4.31
N LYS A 43 10.01 -1.25 3.40
CA LYS A 43 9.92 0.13 2.93
C LYS A 43 9.60 1.09 4.08
N ASN A 44 8.58 0.79 4.87
CA ASN A 44 8.18 1.64 6.00
C ASN A 44 9.29 1.76 7.07
N MET A 45 10.08 0.72 7.31
CA MET A 45 11.26 0.82 8.17
C MET A 45 12.34 1.72 7.55
N MET A 46 12.60 1.55 6.25
CA MET A 46 13.66 2.28 5.57
C MET A 46 13.35 3.77 5.39
N ASP A 47 12.10 4.19 5.32
CA ASP A 47 11.73 5.60 5.31
C ASP A 47 12.34 6.34 6.49
N PHE A 48 12.12 5.81 7.67
CA PHE A 48 12.65 6.40 8.88
C PHE A 48 14.16 6.28 8.98
N CYS A 49 14.70 5.08 8.66
CA CYS A 49 16.13 4.80 8.76
C CYS A 49 16.98 5.59 7.75
N ILE A 50 16.44 5.90 6.57
CA ILE A 50 17.09 6.72 5.55
C ILE A 50 16.79 8.21 5.79
N GLY A 51 15.54 8.54 6.10
CA GLY A 51 15.11 9.92 6.32
C GLY A 51 15.84 10.59 7.47
N THR A 52 16.03 9.89 8.59
CA THR A 52 16.73 10.42 9.77
C THR A 52 18.14 10.93 9.46
N PRO A 53 19.07 10.13 8.92
CA PRO A 53 20.41 10.62 8.60
C PRO A 53 20.41 11.66 7.47
N CYS A 54 19.52 11.53 6.48
CA CYS A 54 19.41 12.52 5.40
C CYS A 54 18.96 13.88 5.92
N PHE A 55 17.96 13.91 6.79
CA PHE A 55 17.46 15.14 7.38
C PHE A 55 18.49 15.77 8.33
N TRP A 56 19.17 14.97 9.15
CA TRP A 56 20.28 15.44 9.99
C TRP A 56 21.46 15.97 9.17
N LEU A 57 21.81 15.27 8.07
CA LEU A 57 22.98 15.62 7.26
C LEU A 57 22.85 16.98 6.60
N VAL A 58 21.68 17.25 5.99
CA VAL A 58 21.46 18.46 5.18
C VAL A 58 20.06 19.05 5.38
N GLY A 59 19.02 18.22 5.47
CA GLY A 59 17.62 18.63 5.42
C GLY A 59 17.25 19.62 6.53
N PHE A 60 17.65 19.36 7.77
CA PHE A 60 17.37 20.23 8.91
C PHE A 60 18.00 21.63 8.73
N GLY A 61 19.22 21.69 8.20
CA GLY A 61 19.90 22.95 7.88
C GLY A 61 19.18 23.74 6.80
N ILE A 62 18.81 23.09 5.69
CA ILE A 62 18.01 23.71 4.62
C ILE A 62 16.70 24.27 5.17
N MET A 63 16.05 23.55 6.06
CA MET A 63 14.75 23.94 6.60
C MET A 63 14.84 25.08 7.62
N PHE A 64 15.86 25.09 8.51
CA PHE A 64 15.82 25.88 9.72
C PHE A 64 17.05 26.75 10.02
N ALA A 65 18.15 26.66 9.24
CA ALA A 65 19.41 27.31 9.63
C ALA A 65 19.46 28.83 9.39
N GLY A 66 18.39 29.46 8.96
CA GLY A 66 18.35 30.91 8.73
C GLY A 66 17.02 31.38 8.16
N SER A 67 16.94 32.66 7.80
CA SER A 67 15.72 33.37 7.40
C SER A 67 15.64 33.70 5.90
N GLY A 68 16.33 32.96 5.04
CA GLY A 68 16.25 33.13 3.59
C GLY A 68 14.79 32.93 3.09
N PRO A 69 14.37 33.55 1.98
CA PRO A 69 12.98 33.39 1.53
C PRO A 69 12.66 31.99 1.00
N LEU A 70 13.63 31.29 0.41
CA LEU A 70 13.43 29.99 -0.24
C LEU A 70 14.01 28.81 0.55
N ILE A 71 15.13 29.01 1.23
CA ILE A 71 15.81 28.04 2.10
C ILE A 71 16.34 28.75 3.34
N GLY A 72 16.41 28.06 4.46
CA GLY A 72 17.00 28.57 5.70
C GLY A 72 18.51 28.80 5.56
N GLY A 73 19.23 27.81 5.06
CA GLY A 73 20.65 27.88 4.86
C GLY A 73 21.27 26.52 4.56
N PHE A 74 22.60 26.52 4.34
CA PHE A 74 23.35 25.28 4.22
C PHE A 74 24.18 25.07 5.48
N ALA A 75 23.65 24.32 6.43
CA ALA A 75 24.30 23.98 7.70
C ALA A 75 24.29 22.45 7.90
N PRO A 76 25.22 21.72 7.24
CA PRO A 76 25.29 20.27 7.31
C PRO A 76 25.54 19.82 8.76
N PHE A 77 25.06 18.62 9.07
CA PHE A 77 25.16 18.01 10.41
C PHE A 77 24.55 18.89 11.53
N MET A 78 23.56 19.71 11.19
CA MET A 78 22.93 20.66 12.10
C MET A 78 23.95 21.63 12.78
N SER A 79 24.96 22.05 12.05
CA SER A 79 26.03 22.92 12.56
C SER A 79 25.65 24.41 12.64
N GLY A 80 24.43 24.79 12.23
CA GLY A 80 23.93 26.16 12.24
C GLY A 80 23.50 26.68 13.61
N ASP A 81 23.18 27.98 13.66
CA ASP A 81 22.46 28.58 14.78
C ASP A 81 20.95 28.50 14.53
N TYR A 82 20.24 27.83 15.43
CA TYR A 82 18.80 27.59 15.34
C TYR A 82 18.01 28.36 16.40
N SER A 83 18.64 29.25 17.16
CA SER A 83 18.03 29.97 18.28
C SER A 83 16.77 30.75 17.88
N ALA A 84 16.72 31.26 16.64
CA ALA A 84 15.60 32.06 16.14
C ALA A 84 14.32 31.27 15.86
N ILE A 85 14.43 29.93 15.67
CA ILE A 85 13.29 29.08 15.30
C ILE A 85 12.87 28.09 16.41
N LEU A 86 13.70 27.95 17.44
CA LEU A 86 13.39 27.04 18.53
C LEU A 86 12.21 27.58 19.36
N PRO A 87 11.19 26.75 19.62
CA PRO A 87 10.11 27.13 20.53
C PRO A 87 10.65 27.43 21.93
N GLU A 88 10.00 28.34 22.63
CA GLU A 88 10.42 28.72 23.96
C GLU A 88 10.47 27.53 24.92
N GLY A 89 11.60 27.38 25.60
CA GLY A 89 11.81 26.29 26.57
C GLY A 89 12.15 24.93 25.97
N VAL A 90 12.29 24.80 24.63
CA VAL A 90 12.60 23.54 23.93
C VAL A 90 14.06 23.50 23.50
N PRO A 91 14.85 22.49 23.92
CA PRO A 91 16.22 22.28 23.45
C PRO A 91 16.26 21.86 21.98
N LEU A 92 17.34 22.20 21.27
CA LEU A 92 17.55 21.88 19.85
C LEU A 92 17.32 20.38 19.56
N TRP A 93 17.89 19.48 20.34
CA TRP A 93 17.78 18.03 20.08
C TRP A 93 16.37 17.49 20.25
N VAL A 94 15.57 18.07 21.14
CA VAL A 94 14.15 17.74 21.32
C VAL A 94 13.35 18.17 20.11
N TYR A 95 13.57 19.40 19.65
CA TYR A 95 12.91 19.91 18.44
C TYR A 95 13.36 19.16 17.19
N ALA A 96 14.64 18.80 17.10
CA ALA A 96 15.19 18.04 15.98
C ALA A 96 14.56 16.66 15.84
N VAL A 97 14.41 15.90 16.95
CA VAL A 97 13.71 14.61 16.91
C VAL A 97 12.27 14.79 16.47
N PHE A 98 11.56 15.80 17.00
CA PHE A 98 10.18 16.10 16.63
C PHE A 98 10.06 16.42 15.13
N GLN A 99 10.92 17.28 14.58
CA GLN A 99 10.88 17.61 13.14
C GLN A 99 11.33 16.45 12.24
N THR A 100 12.22 15.58 12.71
CA THR A 100 12.67 14.40 11.96
C THR A 100 11.53 13.42 11.70
N VAL A 101 10.67 13.16 12.68
CA VAL A 101 9.54 12.23 12.51
C VAL A 101 8.49 12.76 11.54
N PHE A 102 8.32 14.07 11.41
CA PHE A 102 7.47 14.71 10.40
C PHE A 102 8.04 14.57 8.98
N CYS A 103 9.36 14.77 8.83
CA CYS A 103 10.06 14.56 7.57
C CYS A 103 9.89 13.11 7.08
N ALA A 104 10.10 12.13 7.95
CA ALA A 104 9.92 10.71 7.63
C ALA A 104 8.49 10.41 7.20
N THR A 105 7.48 10.99 7.87
CA THR A 105 6.06 10.79 7.52
C THR A 105 5.75 11.25 6.09
N ALA A 106 6.31 12.38 5.63
CA ALA A 106 6.12 12.84 4.26
C ALA A 106 6.64 11.86 3.21
N ALA A 107 7.75 11.16 3.48
CA ALA A 107 8.30 10.13 2.61
C ALA A 107 7.48 8.83 2.66
N THR A 108 7.01 8.43 3.85
CA THR A 108 6.21 7.20 4.07
C THR A 108 4.91 7.22 3.27
N ILE A 109 4.21 8.35 3.17
CA ILE A 109 2.96 8.50 2.42
C ILE A 109 3.09 8.01 0.97
N VAL A 110 4.25 8.16 0.36
CA VAL A 110 4.49 7.76 -1.03
C VAL A 110 4.54 6.24 -1.20
N SER A 111 4.93 5.51 -0.16
CA SER A 111 5.07 4.05 -0.16
C SER A 111 3.81 3.34 -0.64
N GLY A 112 2.66 3.73 -0.09
CA GLY A 112 1.39 3.06 -0.31
C GLY A 112 0.87 3.16 -1.75
N SER A 113 0.94 4.34 -2.35
CA SER A 113 0.42 4.55 -3.72
C SER A 113 1.26 3.84 -4.78
N MET A 114 2.55 3.64 -4.52
CA MET A 114 3.49 2.99 -5.42
C MET A 114 3.71 1.50 -5.07
N ALA A 115 2.95 0.96 -4.13
CA ALA A 115 3.09 -0.40 -3.64
C ALA A 115 2.91 -1.46 -4.74
N GLU A 116 3.51 -2.64 -4.49
CA GLU A 116 3.43 -3.87 -5.28
C GLU A 116 4.18 -3.88 -6.63
N ARG A 117 4.72 -2.73 -7.10
CA ARG A 117 5.37 -2.63 -8.41
C ARG A 117 6.60 -1.72 -8.46
N THR A 118 6.98 -1.10 -7.36
CA THR A 118 8.17 -0.23 -7.28
C THR A 118 9.38 -1.03 -6.86
N LYS A 119 10.52 -0.81 -7.52
CA LYS A 119 11.81 -1.35 -7.08
C LYS A 119 12.18 -0.82 -5.70
N PHE A 120 12.64 -1.69 -4.81
CA PHE A 120 13.05 -1.31 -3.46
C PHE A 120 14.20 -0.30 -3.46
N SER A 121 15.19 -0.49 -4.34
CA SER A 121 16.29 0.46 -4.50
C SER A 121 15.83 1.86 -4.95
N ALA A 122 14.86 1.92 -5.87
CA ALA A 122 14.27 3.19 -6.30
C ALA A 122 13.54 3.88 -5.14
N TYR A 123 12.83 3.10 -4.32
CA TYR A 123 12.18 3.57 -3.11
C TYR A 123 13.16 4.25 -2.15
N CYS A 124 14.28 3.59 -1.83
CA CYS A 124 15.32 4.15 -0.97
C CYS A 124 15.88 5.47 -1.53
N CYS A 125 16.10 5.55 -2.86
CA CYS A 125 16.62 6.76 -3.49
C CYS A 125 15.66 7.94 -3.40
N TYR A 126 14.36 7.76 -3.69
CA TYR A 126 13.44 8.89 -3.62
C TYR A 126 13.08 9.27 -2.18
N SER A 127 13.05 8.33 -1.24
CA SER A 127 12.88 8.63 0.19
C SER A 127 14.04 9.52 0.70
N ALA A 128 15.29 9.20 0.31
CA ALA A 128 16.44 10.05 0.59
C ALA A 128 16.30 11.45 -0.04
N ALA A 129 15.88 11.54 -1.31
CA ALA A 129 15.73 12.83 -2.00
C ALA A 129 14.62 13.71 -1.39
N ILE A 130 13.50 13.10 -0.97
CA ILE A 130 12.44 13.81 -0.25
C ILE A 130 12.99 14.40 1.05
N SER A 131 13.70 13.60 1.84
CA SER A 131 14.23 14.01 3.15
C SER A 131 15.39 15.00 3.08
N LEU A 132 16.19 14.97 1.99
CA LEU A 132 17.30 15.89 1.80
C LEU A 132 16.88 17.25 1.24
N ILE A 133 15.91 17.28 0.31
CA ILE A 133 15.66 18.46 -0.54
C ILE A 133 14.19 18.84 -0.58
N VAL A 134 13.28 17.92 -0.99
CA VAL A 134 11.91 18.29 -1.36
C VAL A 134 11.13 18.78 -0.17
N TYR A 135 11.09 17.98 0.89
CA TYR A 135 10.42 18.31 2.14
C TYR A 135 11.09 19.50 2.86
N PRO A 136 12.42 19.56 3.03
CA PRO A 136 13.04 20.67 3.73
C PRO A 136 12.81 22.04 3.09
N ILE A 137 12.78 22.12 1.77
CA ILE A 137 12.56 23.40 1.06
C ILE A 137 11.11 23.86 1.24
N SER A 138 10.12 23.01 0.99
CA SER A 138 8.71 23.37 1.23
C SER A 138 8.41 23.60 2.71
N GLY A 139 9.02 22.81 3.59
CA GLY A 139 8.93 22.99 5.03
C GLY A 139 9.54 24.30 5.52
N HIS A 140 10.62 24.75 4.91
CA HIS A 140 11.18 26.09 5.19
C HIS A 140 10.20 27.21 4.83
N TRP A 141 9.54 27.10 3.68
CA TRP A 141 8.53 28.09 3.28
C TRP A 141 7.42 28.23 4.30
N ILE A 142 7.03 27.16 4.97
CA ILE A 142 5.87 27.07 5.87
C ILE A 142 6.29 27.30 7.34
N TRP A 143 7.30 26.55 7.82
CA TRP A 143 7.70 26.51 9.23
C TRP A 143 9.06 27.09 9.54
N GLY A 144 9.93 27.20 8.52
CA GLY A 144 11.29 27.73 8.67
C GLY A 144 11.41 29.25 8.56
N GLY A 145 10.31 30.01 8.55
CA GLY A 145 10.29 31.46 8.38
C GLY A 145 10.47 31.93 6.94
N GLY A 146 10.30 31.05 5.95
CA GLY A 146 10.38 31.38 4.53
C GLY A 146 9.21 32.25 4.03
N TRP A 147 9.16 32.50 2.74
CA TRP A 147 8.29 33.49 2.11
C TRP A 147 6.78 33.24 2.32
N LEU A 148 6.32 31.97 2.39
CA LEU A 148 4.91 31.69 2.66
C LEU A 148 4.52 32.07 4.11
N ALA A 149 5.35 31.71 5.09
CA ALA A 149 5.15 32.13 6.48
C ALA A 149 5.12 33.65 6.61
N GLN A 150 5.99 34.36 5.89
CA GLN A 150 6.02 35.83 5.87
C GLN A 150 4.76 36.46 5.24
N LEU A 151 4.09 35.75 4.32
CA LEU A 151 2.78 36.17 3.77
C LEU A 151 1.60 35.91 4.71
N GLY A 152 1.81 35.14 5.78
CA GLY A 152 0.79 34.72 6.71
C GLY A 152 0.12 33.39 6.34
N PHE A 153 0.80 32.52 5.58
CA PHE A 153 0.35 31.15 5.37
C PHE A 153 0.40 30.38 6.69
N HIS A 154 -0.66 29.64 6.99
CA HIS A 154 -0.78 28.87 8.20
C HIS A 154 -1.02 27.39 7.89
N ASP A 155 -0.18 26.56 8.46
CA ASP A 155 -0.35 25.10 8.48
C ASP A 155 0.21 24.59 9.81
N PHE A 156 -0.69 24.39 10.78
CA PHE A 156 -0.30 24.14 12.17
C PHE A 156 0.55 22.87 12.33
N ALA A 157 0.06 21.76 11.83
CA ALA A 157 0.76 20.48 12.01
C ALA A 157 1.08 19.74 10.69
N GLY A 158 0.71 20.26 9.50
CA GLY A 158 1.23 19.73 8.25
C GLY A 158 0.22 19.13 7.28
N SER A 159 -1.03 19.62 7.18
CA SER A 159 -1.88 19.21 6.06
C SER A 159 -1.20 19.46 4.72
N THR A 160 -0.50 20.60 4.55
CA THR A 160 0.30 20.89 3.36
C THR A 160 1.73 20.42 3.53
N ALA A 161 2.42 20.82 4.61
CA ALA A 161 3.85 20.58 4.78
C ALA A 161 4.25 19.10 4.74
N VAL A 162 3.38 18.22 5.24
CA VAL A 162 3.62 16.78 5.31
C VAL A 162 2.72 16.02 4.34
N HIS A 163 1.39 16.10 4.57
CA HIS A 163 0.44 15.24 3.87
C HIS A 163 0.27 15.61 2.40
N PHE A 164 0.15 16.87 2.07
CA PHE A 164 0.01 17.29 0.69
C PHE A 164 1.31 17.10 -0.10
N VAL A 165 2.47 17.38 0.49
CA VAL A 165 3.78 17.10 -0.11
C VAL A 165 3.92 15.60 -0.42
N GLY A 166 3.66 14.73 0.56
CA GLY A 166 3.66 13.28 0.36
C GLY A 166 2.61 12.83 -0.64
N GLY A 167 1.39 13.37 -0.56
CA GLY A 167 0.25 13.02 -1.41
C GLY A 167 0.43 13.41 -2.88
N VAL A 168 0.97 14.59 -3.17
CA VAL A 168 1.32 15.02 -4.56
C VAL A 168 2.43 14.14 -5.11
N THR A 169 3.45 13.84 -4.31
CA THR A 169 4.52 12.91 -4.68
C THR A 169 3.97 11.52 -4.98
N ALA A 170 3.06 11.02 -4.15
CA ALA A 170 2.36 9.74 -4.32
C ALA A 170 1.57 9.68 -5.62
N CYS A 171 0.81 10.73 -5.93
CA CYS A 171 0.03 10.85 -7.14
C CYS A 171 0.91 10.83 -8.40
N LEU A 172 1.95 11.66 -8.41
CA LEU A 172 2.92 11.73 -9.51
C LEU A 172 3.67 10.40 -9.68
N GLY A 173 4.13 9.80 -8.57
CA GLY A 173 4.83 8.52 -8.58
C GLY A 173 3.97 7.38 -9.12
N ALA A 174 2.74 7.26 -8.67
CA ALA A 174 1.79 6.27 -9.17
C ALA A 174 1.49 6.45 -10.67
N TRP A 175 1.36 7.70 -11.13
CA TRP A 175 1.19 8.01 -12.56
C TRP A 175 2.41 7.63 -13.41
N MET A 176 3.63 7.99 -12.97
CA MET A 176 4.87 7.68 -13.71
C MET A 176 5.22 6.19 -13.73
N LEU A 177 4.81 5.48 -12.69
CA LEU A 177 5.00 4.04 -12.52
C LEU A 177 4.02 3.23 -13.38
N GLY A 178 2.80 3.76 -13.56
CA GLY A 178 1.68 3.09 -14.20
C GLY A 178 0.91 2.15 -13.27
N PRO A 179 -0.24 1.63 -13.72
CA PRO A 179 -1.08 0.76 -12.91
C PRO A 179 -0.45 -0.61 -12.68
N ARG A 180 -0.90 -1.30 -11.60
CA ARG A 180 -0.59 -2.72 -11.39
C ARG A 180 -1.16 -3.56 -12.53
N ILE A 181 -0.49 -4.65 -12.82
CA ILE A 181 -0.93 -5.61 -13.80
C ILE A 181 -2.33 -6.12 -13.40
N GLY A 182 -3.28 -6.11 -14.35
CA GLY A 182 -4.66 -6.51 -14.10
C GLY A 182 -5.59 -5.45 -13.50
N LYS A 183 -5.08 -4.26 -13.12
CA LYS A 183 -5.92 -3.19 -12.56
C LYS A 183 -6.98 -2.68 -13.54
N TYR A 184 -6.68 -2.62 -14.82
CA TYR A 184 -7.63 -2.20 -15.85
C TYR A 184 -7.86 -3.32 -16.86
N GLY A 185 -9.14 -3.59 -17.17
CA GLY A 185 -9.54 -4.54 -18.20
C GLY A 185 -9.27 -4.05 -19.62
N LYS A 186 -9.43 -4.93 -20.62
CA LYS A 186 -9.36 -4.55 -22.05
C LYS A 186 -10.39 -3.47 -22.42
N ASP A 187 -11.49 -3.41 -21.68
CA ASP A 187 -12.54 -2.37 -21.79
C ASP A 187 -12.18 -1.05 -21.10
N GLY A 188 -11.00 -0.98 -20.49
CA GLY A 188 -10.51 0.19 -19.75
C GLY A 188 -11.19 0.42 -18.41
N LYS A 189 -12.02 -0.49 -17.91
CA LYS A 189 -12.66 -0.38 -16.60
C LYS A 189 -11.70 -0.81 -15.49
N ALA A 190 -11.77 -0.08 -14.37
CA ALA A 190 -11.02 -0.43 -13.18
C ALA A 190 -11.55 -1.74 -12.58
N ARG A 191 -10.64 -2.61 -12.17
CA ARG A 191 -10.92 -3.85 -11.46
C ARG A 191 -10.47 -3.74 -10.02
N ALA A 192 -11.20 -4.38 -9.12
CA ALA A 192 -10.81 -4.43 -7.72
C ALA A 192 -9.61 -5.39 -7.54
N ILE A 193 -8.57 -4.89 -6.88
CA ILE A 193 -7.46 -5.69 -6.37
C ILE A 193 -7.51 -5.56 -4.84
N PRO A 194 -8.25 -6.44 -4.14
CA PRO A 194 -8.47 -6.29 -2.71
C PRO A 194 -7.18 -6.54 -1.91
N GLY A 195 -7.07 -5.82 -0.80
CA GLY A 195 -6.05 -6.10 0.22
C GLY A 195 -6.29 -7.46 0.88
N HIS A 196 -5.22 -8.04 1.41
CA HIS A 196 -5.28 -9.39 1.96
C HIS A 196 -5.68 -9.44 3.45
N ASN A 197 -5.58 -8.31 4.20
CA ASN A 197 -5.76 -8.33 5.65
C ASN A 197 -6.37 -7.02 6.19
N LEU A 198 -7.71 -6.94 6.15
CA LEU A 198 -8.42 -5.77 6.69
C LEU A 198 -8.28 -5.60 8.21
N THR A 199 -7.98 -6.68 8.95
CA THR A 199 -7.72 -6.58 10.40
C THR A 199 -6.41 -5.82 10.67
N ALA A 200 -5.36 -6.10 9.88
CA ALA A 200 -4.11 -5.36 9.98
C ALA A 200 -4.31 -3.88 9.59
N MET A 201 -5.06 -3.61 8.51
CA MET A 201 -5.44 -2.25 8.13
C MET A 201 -6.15 -1.52 9.28
N ALA A 202 -7.18 -2.15 9.87
CA ALA A 202 -7.95 -1.56 10.96
C ALA A 202 -7.05 -1.20 12.15
N LEU A 203 -6.19 -2.14 12.57
CA LEU A 203 -5.23 -1.89 13.65
C LEU A 203 -4.28 -0.74 13.31
N GLY A 204 -3.80 -0.67 12.07
CA GLY A 204 -2.98 0.43 11.58
C GLY A 204 -3.69 1.78 11.70
N VAL A 205 -4.98 1.87 11.32
CA VAL A 205 -5.77 3.10 11.45
C VAL A 205 -5.95 3.51 12.92
N PHE A 206 -6.23 2.56 13.84
CA PHE A 206 -6.31 2.88 15.27
C PHE A 206 -4.99 3.41 15.83
N ILE A 207 -3.87 2.81 15.43
CA ILE A 207 -2.53 3.30 15.82
C ILE A 207 -2.31 4.72 15.27
N LEU A 208 -2.59 4.96 13.99
CA LEU A 208 -2.43 6.27 13.37
C LEU A 208 -3.31 7.32 14.06
N TRP A 209 -4.57 7.01 14.35
CA TRP A 209 -5.47 7.92 15.06
C TRP A 209 -4.94 8.26 16.46
N PHE A 210 -4.56 7.24 17.23
CA PHE A 210 -3.97 7.45 18.56
C PHE A 210 -2.71 8.32 18.49
N CYS A 211 -1.82 8.04 17.56
CA CYS A 211 -0.59 8.80 17.37
C CYS A 211 -0.83 10.22 16.87
N TRP A 212 -1.99 10.48 16.24
CA TRP A 212 -2.34 11.81 15.75
C TRP A 212 -2.59 12.82 16.85
N PHE A 213 -2.91 12.39 18.06
CA PHE A 213 -2.89 13.25 19.24
C PHE A 213 -1.50 13.81 19.53
N GLY A 214 -0.45 13.02 19.28
CA GLY A 214 0.93 13.51 19.30
C GLY A 214 1.29 14.37 18.09
N PHE A 215 0.79 14.00 16.91
CA PHE A 215 1.04 14.75 15.68
C PHE A 215 0.49 16.18 15.76
N ASN A 216 -0.79 16.33 16.03
CA ASN A 216 -1.45 17.64 16.15
C ASN A 216 -1.25 18.27 17.54
N GLY A 217 -1.57 17.57 18.62
CA GLY A 217 -1.43 18.10 19.98
C GLY A 217 0.02 18.48 20.31
N GLY A 218 0.99 17.64 19.88
CA GLY A 218 2.41 17.92 20.04
C GLY A 218 2.91 19.16 19.29
N SER A 219 2.24 19.54 18.21
CA SER A 219 2.59 20.73 17.40
C SER A 219 2.33 22.05 18.10
N THR A 220 1.68 22.05 19.26
CA THR A 220 1.65 23.22 20.15
C THR A 220 3.05 23.61 20.61
N VAL A 221 3.96 22.63 20.69
CA VAL A 221 5.37 22.75 21.18
C VAL A 221 5.51 23.59 22.45
N ALA A 222 4.46 23.70 23.24
CA ALA A 222 4.34 24.48 24.46
C ALA A 222 3.36 23.83 25.44
N MET A 223 3.72 23.75 26.74
CA MET A 223 2.86 23.26 27.83
C MET A 223 3.16 23.98 29.15
N ALA A 224 3.74 25.19 29.08
CA ALA A 224 4.20 25.90 30.25
C ALA A 224 3.20 26.96 30.78
N SER A 225 2.12 27.23 30.04
CA SER A 225 1.09 28.22 30.43
C SER A 225 -0.30 27.61 30.32
N ASP A 226 -1.26 28.24 31.03
CA ASP A 226 -2.67 27.83 30.96
C ASP A 226 -3.21 27.91 29.53
N ASP A 227 -2.87 28.97 28.79
CA ASP A 227 -3.26 29.11 27.38
C ASP A 227 -2.72 27.99 26.50
N ALA A 228 -1.46 27.59 26.70
CA ALA A 228 -0.87 26.47 25.95
C ALA A 228 -1.57 25.14 26.25
N MET A 229 -1.94 24.90 27.50
CA MET A 229 -2.67 23.70 27.90
C MET A 229 -4.10 23.69 27.34
N VAL A 230 -4.78 24.82 27.35
CA VAL A 230 -6.12 24.99 26.74
C VAL A 230 -6.04 24.77 25.23
N SER A 231 -5.07 25.37 24.56
CA SER A 231 -4.83 25.18 23.12
C SER A 231 -4.57 23.73 22.78
N ALA A 232 -3.67 23.04 23.49
CA ALA A 232 -3.40 21.61 23.26
C ALA A 232 -4.66 20.74 23.43
N GLY A 233 -5.49 21.05 24.44
CA GLY A 233 -6.78 20.40 24.66
C GLY A 233 -7.76 20.61 23.49
N LEU A 234 -7.89 21.84 23.00
CA LEU A 234 -8.74 22.17 21.85
C LEU A 234 -8.26 21.48 20.58
N VAL A 235 -6.96 21.51 20.30
CA VAL A 235 -6.33 20.82 19.16
C VAL A 235 -6.63 19.33 19.17
N CYS A 236 -6.45 18.66 20.31
CA CYS A 236 -6.78 17.24 20.45
C CYS A 236 -8.26 16.97 20.26
N PHE A 237 -9.15 17.82 20.81
CA PHE A 237 -10.59 17.68 20.64
C PHE A 237 -11.03 17.84 19.19
N ASN A 238 -10.58 18.91 18.51
CA ASN A 238 -10.88 19.17 17.10
C ASN A 238 -10.37 18.03 16.19
N THR A 239 -9.17 17.54 16.47
CA THR A 239 -8.58 16.39 15.76
C THR A 239 -9.47 15.15 15.87
N ASN A 240 -9.89 14.81 17.10
CA ASN A 240 -10.75 13.65 17.34
C ASN A 240 -12.14 13.82 16.71
N LEU A 241 -12.74 15.00 16.83
CA LEU A 241 -14.06 15.29 16.29
C LEU A 241 -14.10 15.20 14.77
N ALA A 242 -13.13 15.81 14.08
CA ALA A 242 -13.03 15.77 12.63
C ALA A 242 -12.83 14.35 12.11
N ALA A 243 -11.96 13.56 12.75
CA ALA A 243 -11.72 12.16 12.38
C ALA A 243 -12.99 11.30 12.56
N ALA A 244 -13.69 11.44 13.69
CA ALA A 244 -14.91 10.68 13.97
C ALA A 244 -16.02 11.00 12.95
N LEU A 245 -16.25 12.28 12.67
CA LEU A 245 -17.28 12.70 11.71
C LEU A 245 -16.91 12.34 10.26
N ALA A 246 -15.64 12.41 9.89
CA ALA A 246 -15.16 11.93 8.59
C ALA A 246 -15.38 10.42 8.40
N THR A 247 -15.12 9.64 9.45
CA THR A 247 -15.39 8.20 9.45
C THR A 247 -16.87 7.90 9.20
N VAL A 248 -17.75 8.58 9.94
CA VAL A 248 -19.22 8.43 9.80
C VAL A 248 -19.67 8.90 8.41
N ALA A 249 -19.16 10.03 7.93
CA ALA A 249 -19.50 10.55 6.61
C ALA A 249 -19.05 9.60 5.49
N ALA A 250 -17.85 9.03 5.58
CA ALA A 250 -17.36 8.03 4.63
C ALA A 250 -18.19 6.74 4.67
N LEU A 251 -18.54 6.24 5.87
CA LEU A 251 -19.41 5.09 6.05
C LEU A 251 -20.77 5.32 5.38
N ILE A 252 -21.44 6.44 5.67
CA ILE A 252 -22.75 6.77 5.09
C ILE A 252 -22.65 6.93 3.58
N THR A 253 -21.63 7.65 3.09
CA THR A 253 -21.43 7.89 1.65
C THR A 253 -21.21 6.58 0.90
N SER A 254 -20.34 5.71 1.40
CA SER A 254 -20.11 4.40 0.78
C SER A 254 -21.36 3.51 0.85
N TRP A 255 -22.11 3.56 1.95
CA TRP A 255 -23.35 2.80 2.10
C TRP A 255 -24.42 3.22 1.08
N VAL A 256 -24.67 4.53 0.98
CA VAL A 256 -25.63 5.06 0.00
C VAL A 256 -25.21 4.75 -1.44
N ARG A 257 -23.92 4.82 -1.71
CA ARG A 257 -23.40 4.67 -3.07
C ARG A 257 -23.29 3.21 -3.53
N TYR A 258 -22.93 2.30 -2.64
CA TYR A 258 -22.67 0.88 -2.97
C TYR A 258 -23.72 -0.08 -2.40
N GLY A 259 -24.72 0.39 -1.69
CA GLY A 259 -25.75 -0.43 -1.05
C GLY A 259 -25.31 -1.13 0.25
N LYS A 260 -24.00 -1.12 0.54
CA LYS A 260 -23.39 -1.63 1.79
C LYS A 260 -22.22 -0.74 2.17
N PRO A 261 -21.96 -0.53 3.48
CA PRO A 261 -20.80 0.23 3.90
C PRO A 261 -19.50 -0.52 3.57
N ASP A 262 -18.56 0.17 2.92
CA ASP A 262 -17.24 -0.38 2.62
C ASP A 262 -16.30 -0.17 3.81
N VAL A 263 -15.68 -1.27 4.29
CA VAL A 263 -14.81 -1.24 5.46
C VAL A 263 -13.54 -0.46 5.18
N SER A 264 -12.88 -0.71 4.05
CA SER A 264 -11.60 -0.07 3.72
C SER A 264 -11.74 1.43 3.49
N LEU A 265 -12.78 1.84 2.78
CA LEU A 265 -13.08 3.24 2.53
C LEU A 265 -13.53 3.98 3.81
N THR A 266 -14.25 3.31 4.71
CA THR A 266 -14.62 3.87 6.01
C THR A 266 -13.38 4.17 6.86
N PHE A 267 -12.41 3.25 6.90
CA PHE A 267 -11.14 3.48 7.60
C PHE A 267 -10.29 4.56 6.92
N ASN A 268 -10.25 4.62 5.60
CA ASN A 268 -9.61 5.72 4.88
C ASN A 268 -10.29 7.07 5.17
N GLY A 269 -11.61 7.08 5.40
CA GLY A 269 -12.35 8.27 5.85
C GLY A 269 -11.85 8.81 7.19
N ALA A 270 -11.49 7.93 8.13
CA ALA A 270 -10.88 8.35 9.39
C ALA A 270 -9.56 9.09 9.17
N LEU A 271 -8.68 8.51 8.36
CA LEU A 271 -7.40 9.12 8.02
C LEU A 271 -7.58 10.43 7.24
N ALA A 272 -8.55 10.50 6.34
CA ALA A 272 -8.88 11.71 5.59
C ALA A 272 -9.30 12.87 6.51
N GLY A 273 -10.11 12.59 7.52
CA GLY A 273 -10.51 13.57 8.54
C GLY A 273 -9.33 14.06 9.38
N LEU A 274 -8.46 13.14 9.79
CA LEU A 274 -7.22 13.46 10.51
C LEU A 274 -6.31 14.37 9.67
N VAL A 275 -6.09 14.05 8.41
CA VAL A 275 -5.29 14.86 7.48
C VAL A 275 -5.91 16.24 7.27
N ALA A 276 -7.21 16.32 7.05
CA ALA A 276 -7.89 17.58 6.75
C ALA A 276 -7.88 18.58 7.93
N ILE A 277 -8.00 18.10 9.17
CA ILE A 277 -8.02 19.00 10.33
C ILE A 277 -6.61 19.50 10.72
N THR A 278 -5.57 18.84 10.26
CA THR A 278 -4.19 19.05 10.71
C THR A 278 -3.66 20.47 10.48
N ALA A 279 -4.10 21.19 9.43
CA ALA A 279 -3.64 22.57 9.16
C ALA A 279 -4.25 23.60 10.10
N GLY A 280 -5.50 23.41 10.53
CA GLY A 280 -6.26 24.44 11.23
C GLY A 280 -6.81 24.00 12.58
N CYS A 281 -6.39 22.89 13.13
CA CYS A 281 -6.94 22.36 14.38
C CYS A 281 -6.78 23.31 15.58
N ASP A 282 -5.86 24.27 15.52
CA ASP A 282 -5.61 25.33 16.50
C ASP A 282 -6.43 26.60 16.26
N MET A 283 -6.87 26.85 15.01
CA MET A 283 -7.54 28.10 14.60
C MET A 283 -9.05 27.97 14.39
N VAL A 284 -9.58 26.74 14.32
CA VAL A 284 -11.02 26.51 14.12
C VAL A 284 -11.70 26.16 15.43
N ASP A 285 -12.97 26.51 15.53
CA ASP A 285 -13.82 26.01 16.60
C ASP A 285 -14.34 24.59 16.33
N PRO A 286 -14.95 23.90 17.27
CA PRO A 286 -15.49 22.55 17.07
C PRO A 286 -16.50 22.43 15.93
N PHE A 287 -17.24 23.50 15.63
CA PHE A 287 -18.21 23.51 14.52
C PHE A 287 -17.48 23.50 13.17
N GLY A 288 -16.44 24.33 13.01
CA GLY A 288 -15.56 24.31 11.85
C GLY A 288 -14.87 22.95 11.67
N ALA A 289 -14.34 22.37 12.76
CA ALA A 289 -13.71 21.05 12.76
C ALA A 289 -14.70 19.95 12.31
N ALA A 290 -15.95 20.02 12.75
CA ALA A 290 -17.00 19.08 12.35
C ALA A 290 -17.27 19.12 10.84
N ILE A 291 -17.40 20.32 10.26
CA ILE A 291 -17.63 20.49 8.82
C ILE A 291 -16.42 20.01 8.02
N ILE A 292 -15.20 20.39 8.45
CA ILE A 292 -13.96 19.95 7.81
C ILE A 292 -13.92 18.42 7.74
N GLY A 293 -14.25 17.73 8.84
CA GLY A 293 -14.27 16.27 8.89
C GLY A 293 -15.33 15.65 7.99
N ILE A 294 -16.58 16.13 8.04
CA ILE A 294 -17.68 15.62 7.19
C ILE A 294 -17.31 15.71 5.70
N VAL A 295 -16.82 16.88 5.27
CA VAL A 295 -16.41 17.08 3.88
C VAL A 295 -15.24 16.17 3.51
N ALA A 296 -14.27 16.00 4.40
CA ALA A 296 -13.13 15.11 4.17
C ALA A 296 -13.55 13.65 3.94
N GLY A 297 -14.49 13.13 4.75
CA GLY A 297 -15.01 11.78 4.58
C GLY A 297 -15.72 11.57 3.24
N VAL A 298 -16.55 12.53 2.82
CA VAL A 298 -17.22 12.51 1.51
C VAL A 298 -16.21 12.63 0.37
N LEU A 299 -15.28 13.58 0.47
CA LEU A 299 -14.25 13.85 -0.53
C LEU A 299 -13.35 12.61 -0.73
N CYS A 300 -13.02 11.89 0.32
CA CYS A 300 -12.21 10.67 0.24
C CYS A 300 -12.85 9.64 -0.69
N ILE A 301 -14.15 9.36 -0.55
CA ILE A 301 -14.87 8.39 -1.38
C ILE A 301 -14.86 8.80 -2.86
N PHE A 302 -15.28 10.03 -3.14
CA PHE A 302 -15.35 10.50 -4.52
C PHE A 302 -13.98 10.66 -5.18
N SER A 303 -12.94 10.99 -4.43
CA SER A 303 -11.60 11.08 -4.98
C SER A 303 -11.01 9.72 -5.31
N VAL A 304 -11.26 8.67 -4.51
CA VAL A 304 -10.87 7.30 -4.88
C VAL A 304 -11.50 6.89 -6.21
N GLU A 305 -12.81 7.12 -6.37
CA GLU A 305 -13.50 6.82 -7.63
C GLU A 305 -12.97 7.66 -8.80
N PHE A 306 -12.67 8.92 -8.56
CA PHE A 306 -12.14 9.82 -9.58
C PHE A 306 -10.77 9.37 -10.09
N PHE A 307 -9.85 9.04 -9.18
CA PHE A 307 -8.53 8.56 -9.58
C PHE A 307 -8.60 7.19 -10.26
N ASP A 308 -9.40 6.27 -9.76
CA ASP A 308 -9.55 4.93 -10.34
C ASP A 308 -10.24 4.96 -11.72
N ASN A 309 -11.34 5.70 -11.88
CA ASN A 309 -12.19 5.57 -13.06
C ASN A 309 -11.94 6.67 -14.11
N VAL A 310 -11.57 7.89 -13.70
CA VAL A 310 -11.42 9.04 -14.61
C VAL A 310 -9.95 9.27 -14.96
N VAL A 311 -9.11 9.49 -13.95
CA VAL A 311 -7.68 9.78 -14.16
C VAL A 311 -6.89 8.50 -14.47
N LYS A 312 -7.38 7.35 -14.00
CA LYS A 312 -6.75 6.02 -14.15
C LYS A 312 -5.36 5.94 -13.52
N ILE A 313 -5.24 6.49 -12.32
CA ILE A 313 -4.10 6.32 -11.46
C ILE A 313 -4.41 5.22 -10.45
N ASP A 314 -3.65 4.13 -10.47
CA ASP A 314 -3.78 3.02 -9.54
C ASP A 314 -3.09 3.34 -8.21
N ASP A 315 -3.89 3.55 -7.17
CA ASP A 315 -3.46 3.79 -5.81
C ASP A 315 -3.93 2.65 -4.89
N PRO A 316 -3.07 1.68 -4.59
CA PRO A 316 -3.45 0.48 -3.84
C PRO A 316 -4.08 0.72 -2.49
N VAL A 317 -3.67 1.77 -1.80
CA VAL A 317 -4.08 2.03 -0.40
C VAL A 317 -4.95 3.27 -0.22
N GLY A 318 -5.16 4.06 -1.28
CA GLY A 318 -5.91 5.30 -1.23
C GLY A 318 -5.11 6.50 -0.69
N ALA A 319 -3.78 6.44 -0.71
CA ALA A 319 -2.92 7.50 -0.18
C ALA A 319 -3.12 8.85 -0.90
N VAL A 320 -3.35 8.85 -2.21
CA VAL A 320 -3.63 10.07 -2.98
C VAL A 320 -4.92 10.73 -2.49
N SER A 321 -5.98 9.94 -2.30
CA SER A 321 -7.27 10.45 -1.82
C SER A 321 -7.20 10.95 -0.39
N VAL A 322 -6.50 10.22 0.48
CA VAL A 322 -6.34 10.58 1.90
C VAL A 322 -5.42 11.79 2.06
N HIS A 323 -4.22 11.77 1.45
CA HIS A 323 -3.20 12.77 1.77
C HIS A 323 -3.14 13.92 0.76
N CYS A 324 -3.28 13.68 -0.55
CA CYS A 324 -3.26 14.76 -1.54
C CYS A 324 -4.55 15.58 -1.48
N MET A 325 -5.70 14.93 -1.67
CA MET A 325 -6.97 15.63 -1.76
C MET A 325 -7.40 16.23 -0.42
N ASN A 326 -7.24 15.49 0.67
CA ASN A 326 -7.63 15.99 1.98
C ASN A 326 -6.57 16.88 2.65
N GLY A 327 -5.30 16.77 2.29
CA GLY A 327 -4.28 17.76 2.67
C GLY A 327 -4.54 19.12 2.02
N MET A 328 -4.89 19.13 0.74
CA MET A 328 -5.32 20.33 0.02
C MET A 328 -6.59 20.92 0.66
N TRP A 329 -7.61 20.07 0.88
CA TRP A 329 -8.87 20.50 1.48
C TRP A 329 -8.66 21.12 2.86
N GLY A 330 -7.88 20.47 3.73
CA GLY A 330 -7.64 20.94 5.10
C GLY A 330 -7.00 22.32 5.15
N THR A 331 -6.01 22.56 4.31
CA THR A 331 -5.35 23.86 4.22
C THR A 331 -6.29 24.96 3.69
N ILE A 332 -7.06 24.65 2.65
CA ILE A 332 -8.07 25.59 2.11
C ILE A 332 -9.17 25.85 3.16
N ALA A 333 -9.60 24.79 3.85
CA ALA A 333 -10.63 24.88 4.90
C ALA A 333 -10.18 25.72 6.10
N THR A 334 -8.89 25.72 6.45
CA THR A 334 -8.35 26.63 7.46
C THR A 334 -8.59 28.09 7.07
N GLY A 335 -8.39 28.44 5.81
CA GLY A 335 -8.69 29.76 5.26
C GLY A 335 -10.18 30.13 5.28
N LEU A 336 -11.07 29.12 5.28
CA LEU A 336 -12.52 29.32 5.38
C LEU A 336 -13.00 29.43 6.83
N PHE A 337 -12.55 28.51 7.70
CA PHE A 337 -13.14 28.26 9.02
C PHE A 337 -12.30 28.77 10.19
N SER A 338 -11.15 29.42 9.98
CA SER A 338 -10.44 30.09 11.07
C SER A 338 -11.34 31.11 11.76
N THR A 339 -11.43 31.03 13.08
CA THR A 339 -12.26 31.96 13.87
C THR A 339 -11.69 33.37 13.91
N SER A 340 -10.36 33.52 13.73
CA SER A 340 -9.66 34.81 13.81
C SER A 340 -9.39 35.45 12.44
N GLU A 341 -9.29 34.67 11.35
CA GLU A 341 -8.90 35.15 10.03
C GLU A 341 -9.74 34.58 8.87
N GLY A 342 -10.64 33.65 9.15
CA GLY A 342 -11.39 32.88 8.16
C GLY A 342 -12.43 33.70 7.38
N LEU A 343 -12.57 33.35 6.11
CA LEU A 343 -13.50 33.99 5.20
C LEU A 343 -14.96 33.91 5.71
N LEU A 344 -15.37 32.74 6.21
CA LEU A 344 -16.75 32.52 6.68
C LEU A 344 -17.05 33.19 8.01
N TYR A 345 -16.05 33.63 8.76
CA TYR A 345 -16.18 34.42 9.99
C TYR A 345 -16.06 35.92 9.74
N GLY A 346 -16.05 36.35 8.47
CA GLY A 346 -16.14 37.77 8.10
C GLY A 346 -14.81 38.53 8.05
N HIS A 347 -13.65 37.81 8.07
CA HIS A 347 -12.33 38.45 8.07
C HIS A 347 -11.76 38.73 6.65
N GLY A 348 -12.60 38.55 5.61
CA GLY A 348 -12.23 38.87 4.22
C GLY A 348 -11.38 37.80 3.52
N PHE A 349 -11.00 38.09 2.27
CA PHE A 349 -10.40 37.08 1.37
C PHE A 349 -8.89 36.90 1.51
N ARG A 350 -8.20 37.75 2.28
CA ARG A 350 -6.73 37.75 2.28
C ARG A 350 -6.15 36.43 2.77
N PHE A 351 -6.55 35.99 3.96
CA PHE A 351 -6.04 34.76 4.55
C PHE A 351 -6.41 33.54 3.70
N PHE A 352 -7.66 33.43 3.28
CA PHE A 352 -8.11 32.38 2.35
C PHE A 352 -7.27 32.36 1.07
N GLY A 353 -7.00 33.54 0.46
CA GLY A 353 -6.18 33.64 -0.74
C GLY A 353 -4.74 33.19 -0.52
N VAL A 354 -4.15 33.48 0.65
CA VAL A 354 -2.81 33.01 1.02
C VAL A 354 -2.76 31.50 1.17
N GLN A 355 -3.78 30.89 1.79
CA GLN A 355 -3.88 29.43 1.92
C GLN A 355 -3.97 28.74 0.54
N VAL A 356 -4.80 29.25 -0.36
CA VAL A 356 -4.89 28.75 -1.73
C VAL A 356 -3.58 28.92 -2.49
N LEU A 357 -2.94 30.08 -2.39
CA LEU A 357 -1.63 30.36 -3.02
C LEU A 357 -0.57 29.38 -2.52
N GLY A 358 -0.51 29.15 -1.20
CA GLY A 358 0.46 28.22 -0.61
C GLY A 358 0.29 26.79 -1.13
N VAL A 359 -0.93 26.29 -1.19
CA VAL A 359 -1.23 24.97 -1.76
C VAL A 359 -0.75 24.88 -3.22
N ILE A 360 -1.06 25.87 -4.05
CA ILE A 360 -0.63 25.89 -5.46
C ILE A 360 0.90 25.90 -5.59
N CYS A 361 1.59 26.74 -4.83
CA CYS A 361 3.04 26.87 -4.91
C CYS A 361 3.78 25.64 -4.39
N VAL A 362 3.28 25.03 -3.30
CA VAL A 362 3.84 23.76 -2.80
C VAL A 362 3.59 22.63 -3.79
N ALA A 363 2.39 22.53 -4.39
CA ALA A 363 2.11 21.57 -5.45
C ALA A 363 3.07 21.72 -6.62
N ALA A 364 3.27 22.95 -7.11
CA ALA A 364 4.19 23.23 -8.21
C ALA A 364 5.63 22.82 -7.88
N TRP A 365 6.11 23.16 -6.67
CA TRP A 365 7.44 22.75 -6.20
C TRP A 365 7.61 21.24 -6.19
N VAL A 366 6.66 20.51 -5.58
CA VAL A 366 6.71 19.05 -5.46
C VAL A 366 6.63 18.40 -6.84
N LEU A 367 5.71 18.85 -7.70
CA LEU A 367 5.58 18.30 -9.06
C LEU A 367 6.86 18.47 -9.87
N VAL A 368 7.47 19.66 -9.85
CA VAL A 368 8.71 19.94 -10.60
C VAL A 368 9.88 19.11 -10.05
N SER A 369 10.14 19.21 -8.75
CA SER A 369 11.26 18.52 -8.12
C SER A 369 11.15 17.00 -8.23
N MET A 370 9.99 16.44 -7.94
CA MET A 370 9.79 14.99 -8.00
C MET A 370 9.72 14.45 -9.43
N THR A 371 9.25 15.23 -10.41
CA THR A 371 9.36 14.83 -11.83
C THR A 371 10.81 14.64 -12.23
N VAL A 372 11.69 15.56 -11.82
CA VAL A 372 13.14 15.45 -12.08
C VAL A 372 13.70 14.21 -11.38
N ILE A 373 13.44 14.06 -10.08
CA ILE A 373 13.96 12.95 -9.26
C ILE A 373 13.48 11.59 -9.81
N PHE A 374 12.19 11.41 -10.02
CA PHE A 374 11.66 10.15 -10.57
C PHE A 374 12.16 9.87 -11.98
N THR A 375 12.36 10.91 -12.81
CA THR A 375 12.91 10.73 -14.15
C THR A 375 14.37 10.25 -14.09
N ILE A 376 15.19 10.82 -13.20
CA ILE A 376 16.57 10.38 -12.99
C ILE A 376 16.58 8.92 -12.54
N ILE A 377 15.80 8.56 -11.52
CA ILE A 377 15.69 7.19 -11.01
C ILE A 377 15.24 6.24 -12.12
N LYS A 378 14.19 6.61 -12.87
CA LYS A 378 13.66 5.80 -13.98
C LYS A 378 14.70 5.53 -15.07
N LYS A 379 15.55 6.52 -15.38
CA LYS A 379 16.58 6.39 -16.43
C LYS A 379 17.87 5.73 -15.97
N THR A 380 18.14 5.65 -14.67
CA THR A 380 19.37 5.08 -14.11
C THR A 380 19.16 3.66 -13.60
N ILE A 381 18.47 3.51 -12.46
CA ILE A 381 18.27 2.22 -11.80
C ILE A 381 16.91 1.56 -12.15
N GLY A 382 16.02 2.31 -12.81
CA GLY A 382 14.65 1.90 -13.09
C GLY A 382 13.71 2.16 -11.89
N LEU A 383 12.48 2.57 -12.18
CA LEU A 383 11.48 2.89 -11.15
C LEU A 383 10.59 1.67 -10.84
N ARG A 384 10.21 0.92 -11.88
CA ARG A 384 9.30 -0.23 -11.79
C ARG A 384 10.07 -1.54 -11.88
N VAL A 385 9.60 -2.55 -11.17
CA VAL A 385 10.05 -3.94 -11.30
C VAL A 385 9.62 -4.53 -12.65
N THR A 386 10.18 -5.67 -13.02
CA THR A 386 9.76 -6.42 -14.22
C THR A 386 8.37 -7.01 -14.02
N GLU A 387 7.69 -7.33 -15.12
CA GLU A 387 6.38 -7.98 -15.10
C GLU A 387 6.40 -9.29 -14.30
N LYS A 388 7.42 -10.10 -14.49
CA LYS A 388 7.59 -11.34 -13.75
C LYS A 388 7.71 -11.12 -12.23
N GLU A 389 8.52 -10.16 -11.81
CA GLU A 389 8.68 -9.83 -10.38
C GLU A 389 7.37 -9.31 -9.77
N GLU A 390 6.60 -8.50 -10.50
CA GLU A 390 5.30 -8.02 -10.05
C GLU A 390 4.29 -9.18 -9.94
N ILE A 391 4.33 -10.14 -10.87
CA ILE A 391 3.48 -11.33 -10.87
C ILE A 391 3.83 -12.25 -9.71
N ASP A 392 5.09 -12.58 -9.53
CA ASP A 392 5.55 -13.51 -8.49
C ASP A 392 5.44 -12.90 -7.08
N GLY A 393 5.63 -11.59 -6.96
CA GLY A 393 5.62 -10.84 -5.70
C GLY A 393 7.00 -10.30 -5.31
N LEU A 394 7.00 -9.11 -4.68
CA LEU A 394 8.25 -8.42 -4.34
C LEU A 394 8.97 -9.03 -3.14
N ASP A 395 8.26 -9.75 -2.27
CA ASP A 395 8.88 -10.41 -1.12
C ASP A 395 9.96 -11.40 -1.56
N ILE A 396 9.68 -12.20 -2.58
CA ILE A 396 10.63 -13.19 -3.07
C ILE A 396 11.75 -12.55 -3.90
N HIS A 397 11.44 -11.61 -4.78
CA HIS A 397 12.43 -11.08 -5.72
C HIS A 397 13.32 -10.00 -5.11
N GLU A 398 12.78 -9.13 -4.27
CA GLU A 398 13.52 -8.03 -3.67
C GLU A 398 14.18 -8.41 -2.33
N HIS A 399 13.64 -9.43 -1.62
CA HIS A 399 14.08 -9.78 -0.27
C HIS A 399 14.40 -11.26 -0.08
N GLY A 400 14.18 -12.13 -1.08
CA GLY A 400 14.38 -13.57 -0.97
C GLY A 400 13.42 -14.24 0.04
N LEU A 401 12.29 -13.58 0.35
CA LEU A 401 11.32 -14.03 1.32
C LEU A 401 10.15 -14.73 0.62
N ALA A 402 10.00 -16.03 0.77
CA ALA A 402 8.93 -16.80 0.13
C ALA A 402 7.53 -16.37 0.62
N SER A 403 7.39 -16.02 1.88
CA SER A 403 6.16 -15.45 2.45
C SER A 403 6.48 -14.74 3.76
N ALA A 404 5.82 -13.61 4.01
CA ALA A 404 5.83 -12.94 5.32
C ALA A 404 4.99 -13.70 6.36
N TYR A 405 4.15 -14.66 5.94
CA TYR A 405 3.26 -15.44 6.79
C TYR A 405 3.63 -16.91 6.75
N SER A 406 4.07 -17.46 7.88
CA SER A 406 4.34 -18.89 8.02
C SER A 406 3.04 -19.70 7.93
N GLY A 407 2.99 -20.68 7.01
CA GLY A 407 1.85 -21.58 6.85
C GLY A 407 0.63 -21.00 6.10
N PHE A 408 0.70 -19.77 5.60
CA PHE A 408 -0.33 -19.19 4.74
C PHE A 408 0.08 -19.30 3.27
N SER A 409 -0.83 -19.80 2.43
CA SER A 409 -0.73 -19.63 1.00
C SER A 409 -1.90 -18.77 0.52
N ILE A 410 -1.64 -17.95 -0.49
CA ILE A 410 -2.57 -16.96 -0.97
C ILE A 410 -2.88 -17.26 -2.42
N SER A 411 -4.14 -17.52 -2.72
CA SER A 411 -4.65 -17.52 -4.08
C SER A 411 -5.01 -16.08 -4.46
N ASP A 412 -4.39 -15.54 -5.49
CA ASP A 412 -4.70 -14.22 -6.02
C ASP A 412 -5.55 -14.38 -7.30
N PRO A 413 -6.83 -13.97 -7.27
CA PRO A 413 -7.70 -14.10 -8.43
C PRO A 413 -7.26 -13.29 -9.66
N THR A 414 -6.38 -12.30 -9.49
CA THR A 414 -5.88 -11.45 -10.58
C THR A 414 -5.02 -12.23 -11.59
N TYR A 415 -4.41 -13.33 -11.17
CA TYR A 415 -3.57 -14.17 -12.06
C TYR A 415 -4.37 -15.04 -13.03
N ALA A 416 -5.61 -15.37 -12.71
CA ALA A 416 -6.45 -16.19 -13.56
C ALA A 416 -6.64 -15.59 -14.95
N GLU A 417 -6.75 -14.27 -15.04
CA GLU A 417 -7.00 -13.58 -16.31
C GLU A 417 -5.74 -13.30 -17.13
N MET A 418 -4.57 -13.27 -16.49
CA MET A 418 -3.31 -13.03 -17.18
C MET A 418 -2.76 -14.26 -17.87
N SER A 419 -2.87 -15.40 -17.21
CA SER A 419 -2.47 -16.69 -17.82
C SER A 419 -3.32 -17.07 -19.03
N ILE A 420 -4.52 -16.53 -19.19
CA ILE A 420 -5.35 -16.72 -20.41
C ILE A 420 -4.72 -16.02 -21.63
N ASN A 421 -4.05 -14.88 -21.43
CA ASN A 421 -3.51 -14.09 -22.55
C ASN A 421 -2.16 -14.64 -23.06
N GLU A 422 -1.38 -15.33 -22.23
CA GLU A 422 -0.12 -15.95 -22.66
C GLU A 422 -0.30 -17.33 -23.33
N ASN A 423 -1.40 -18.04 -23.03
CA ASN A 423 -1.64 -19.40 -23.52
C ASN A 423 -2.56 -19.49 -24.73
N THR A 424 -3.04 -18.39 -25.29
CA THR A 424 -3.87 -18.43 -26.52
C THR A 424 -3.09 -18.61 -27.81
N ASP A 425 -1.75 -18.63 -27.73
CA ASP A 425 -0.84 -18.85 -28.87
C ASP A 425 0.14 -20.03 -28.67
N LEU A 426 -0.24 -21.02 -27.88
CA LEU A 426 0.47 -22.30 -27.90
C LEU A 426 0.06 -23.09 -29.14
N GLY A 427 0.62 -22.70 -30.29
CA GLY A 427 0.63 -23.56 -31.46
C GLY A 427 1.30 -24.89 -31.11
N GLU A 428 0.90 -25.97 -31.77
CA GLU A 428 1.44 -27.32 -31.60
C GLU A 428 3.00 -27.43 -31.73
N ASP A 429 3.66 -26.32 -32.10
CA ASP A 429 5.09 -26.29 -32.44
C ASP A 429 6.05 -26.06 -31.26
N ASP A 430 5.59 -25.72 -30.06
CA ASP A 430 6.50 -25.34 -28.96
C ASP A 430 7.07 -26.53 -28.17
N ILE A 431 6.48 -27.70 -28.30
CA ILE A 431 7.00 -28.95 -27.68
C ILE A 431 8.27 -29.45 -28.41
N THR A 432 8.46 -29.05 -29.66
CA THR A 432 9.61 -29.49 -30.49
C THR A 432 10.88 -28.66 -30.24
N LYS A 433 10.83 -27.56 -29.47
CA LYS A 433 11.98 -26.68 -29.19
C LYS A 433 12.69 -26.91 -27.86
N ALA A 434 12.36 -27.99 -27.14
CA ALA A 434 13.13 -28.36 -25.95
C ALA A 434 14.55 -28.77 -26.35
N SER A 435 15.56 -28.21 -25.64
CA SER A 435 16.94 -28.58 -25.89
C SER A 435 17.16 -30.08 -25.69
N GLU A 436 18.08 -30.71 -26.44
CA GLU A 436 18.42 -32.16 -26.31
C GLU A 436 18.71 -32.57 -24.85
N ALA A 437 19.30 -31.68 -24.06
CA ALA A 437 19.51 -31.91 -22.63
C ALA A 437 18.21 -32.04 -21.83
N LYS A 438 17.16 -31.30 -22.19
CA LYS A 438 15.83 -31.39 -21.57
C LYS A 438 15.08 -32.64 -22.03
N ILE A 439 15.23 -33.03 -23.28
CA ILE A 439 14.62 -34.25 -23.83
C ILE A 439 15.27 -35.48 -23.20
N ASN A 440 16.58 -35.49 -23.00
CA ASN A 440 17.32 -36.59 -22.38
C ASN A 440 17.09 -36.69 -20.86
N ALA A 441 16.71 -35.58 -20.19
CA ALA A 441 16.35 -35.59 -18.78
C ALA A 441 14.87 -35.96 -18.54
N ALA A 442 14.03 -35.99 -19.57
CA ALA A 442 12.65 -36.41 -19.48
C ALA A 442 12.54 -37.92 -19.26
N VAL A 443 11.93 -38.33 -18.17
CA VAL A 443 11.63 -39.74 -17.92
C VAL A 443 10.59 -40.19 -18.95
N LYS A 444 10.90 -41.23 -19.75
CA LYS A 444 9.94 -41.81 -20.69
C LYS A 444 8.71 -42.27 -19.95
N VAL A 445 7.55 -41.72 -20.30
CA VAL A 445 6.27 -42.25 -19.84
C VAL A 445 6.07 -43.63 -20.46
N VAL A 446 6.11 -44.68 -19.65
CA VAL A 446 5.69 -46.02 -20.05
C VAL A 446 4.16 -45.98 -20.07
N LYS A 447 3.52 -46.22 -21.22
CA LYS A 447 2.07 -46.40 -21.29
C LYS A 447 1.72 -47.64 -20.48
N GLU A 448 0.97 -47.46 -19.40
CA GLU A 448 0.40 -48.55 -18.62
C GLU A 448 -0.72 -49.24 -19.41
N GLU A 449 -0.87 -50.55 -19.21
CA GLU A 449 -2.03 -51.28 -19.72
C GLU A 449 -3.33 -50.74 -19.08
N PRO A 450 -4.43 -50.63 -19.86
CA PRO A 450 -5.72 -50.17 -19.30
C PRO A 450 -6.16 -51.11 -18.18
N LEU A 451 -6.76 -50.51 -17.12
CA LEU A 451 -7.40 -51.26 -16.04
C LEU A 451 -8.44 -52.22 -16.61
N PRO A 452 -8.62 -53.44 -16.04
CA PRO A 452 -9.66 -54.37 -16.47
C PRO A 452 -11.03 -53.68 -16.46
N ALA A 453 -11.80 -53.86 -17.52
CA ALA A 453 -13.10 -53.19 -17.73
C ALA A 453 -14.13 -53.44 -16.59
N GLU A 454 -13.99 -54.51 -15.84
CA GLU A 454 -14.84 -54.85 -14.68
C GLU A 454 -14.62 -53.93 -13.46
N LEU A 455 -13.52 -53.17 -13.40
CA LEU A 455 -13.21 -52.23 -12.30
C LEU A 455 -13.44 -50.78 -12.67
N ASP A 456 -13.76 -50.47 -13.93
CA ASP A 456 -13.98 -49.11 -14.40
C ASP A 456 -15.44 -48.70 -14.24
N SER A 457 -15.69 -47.79 -13.30
CA SER A 457 -17.04 -47.22 -13.05
C SER A 457 -17.44 -46.16 -14.10
N GLY A 458 -16.54 -45.78 -15.01
CA GLY A 458 -16.69 -44.64 -15.91
C GLY A 458 -16.64 -43.29 -15.21
N MET A 459 -16.36 -43.28 -13.91
CA MET A 459 -16.16 -42.05 -13.11
C MET A 459 -14.75 -42.05 -12.51
N HIS A 460 -14.02 -40.99 -12.75
CA HIS A 460 -12.64 -40.89 -12.29
C HIS A 460 -12.40 -39.61 -11.49
N LYS A 461 -11.66 -39.75 -10.38
CA LYS A 461 -11.13 -38.65 -9.60
C LYS A 461 -9.70 -38.42 -10.02
N VAL A 462 -9.42 -37.26 -10.59
CA VAL A 462 -8.07 -36.81 -10.94
C VAL A 462 -7.57 -35.87 -9.85
N VAL A 463 -6.47 -36.23 -9.22
CA VAL A 463 -5.82 -35.47 -8.16
C VAL A 463 -4.50 -34.92 -8.69
N MET A 464 -4.33 -33.64 -8.68
CA MET A 464 -3.14 -32.95 -9.17
C MET A 464 -2.46 -32.22 -8.02
N ILE A 465 -1.20 -32.54 -7.72
CA ILE A 465 -0.40 -31.81 -6.74
C ILE A 465 0.57 -30.92 -7.50
N VAL A 466 0.37 -29.61 -7.43
CA VAL A 466 0.99 -28.64 -8.32
C VAL A 466 1.67 -27.49 -7.55
N GLN A 467 2.52 -26.74 -8.23
CA GLN A 467 3.09 -25.51 -7.67
C GLN A 467 2.00 -24.46 -7.53
N LEU A 468 2.06 -23.68 -6.44
CA LEU A 468 1.10 -22.61 -6.18
C LEU A 468 1.04 -21.60 -7.35
N ALA A 469 2.18 -21.21 -7.90
CA ALA A 469 2.27 -20.27 -9.01
C ALA A 469 1.58 -20.74 -10.30
N LYS A 470 1.36 -22.06 -10.47
CA LYS A 470 0.69 -22.65 -11.64
C LYS A 470 -0.80 -22.93 -11.44
N PHE A 471 -1.31 -22.70 -10.23
CA PHE A 471 -2.69 -23.08 -9.90
C PHE A 471 -3.74 -22.33 -10.73
N GLU A 472 -3.62 -21.01 -10.90
CA GLU A 472 -4.62 -20.23 -11.63
C GLU A 472 -4.61 -20.57 -13.14
N ALA A 473 -3.43 -20.80 -13.72
CA ALA A 473 -3.33 -21.26 -15.09
C ALA A 473 -3.99 -22.63 -15.28
N LEU A 474 -3.76 -23.55 -14.32
CA LEU A 474 -4.41 -24.86 -14.32
C LEU A 474 -5.94 -24.75 -14.22
N LYS A 475 -6.43 -23.94 -13.30
CA LYS A 475 -7.87 -23.70 -13.10
C LYS A 475 -8.55 -23.21 -14.39
N THR A 476 -7.91 -22.23 -15.04
CA THR A 476 -8.41 -21.69 -16.30
C THR A 476 -8.45 -22.74 -17.40
N ALA A 477 -7.39 -23.52 -17.53
CA ALA A 477 -7.31 -24.58 -18.53
C ALA A 477 -8.33 -25.72 -18.27
N MET A 478 -8.55 -26.07 -17.00
CA MET A 478 -9.58 -27.06 -16.61
C MET A 478 -10.99 -26.55 -16.94
N ASN A 479 -11.31 -25.29 -16.67
CA ASN A 479 -12.59 -24.69 -17.04
C ASN A 479 -12.80 -24.70 -18.57
N ALA A 480 -11.73 -24.41 -19.34
CA ALA A 480 -11.78 -24.43 -20.81
C ALA A 480 -12.07 -25.81 -21.41
N VAL A 481 -11.67 -26.89 -20.74
CA VAL A 481 -12.01 -28.26 -21.17
C VAL A 481 -13.34 -28.80 -20.62
N GLY A 482 -14.07 -27.97 -19.85
CA GLY A 482 -15.42 -28.27 -19.37
C GLY A 482 -15.49 -28.80 -17.94
N VAL A 483 -14.44 -28.68 -17.15
CA VAL A 483 -14.47 -29.00 -15.71
C VAL A 483 -15.18 -27.86 -14.97
N THR A 484 -16.35 -28.12 -14.40
CA THR A 484 -17.18 -27.13 -13.69
C THR A 484 -16.96 -27.10 -12.17
N GLY A 485 -16.44 -28.20 -11.59
CA GLY A 485 -16.22 -28.32 -10.15
C GLY A 485 -14.81 -28.81 -9.82
N MET A 486 -14.12 -28.07 -8.92
CA MET A 486 -12.80 -28.45 -8.41
C MET A 486 -12.77 -28.29 -6.90
N THR A 487 -12.14 -29.23 -6.21
CA THR A 487 -11.81 -29.09 -4.78
C THR A 487 -10.34 -28.75 -4.66
N VAL A 488 -10.02 -27.68 -3.95
CA VAL A 488 -8.68 -27.15 -3.82
C VAL A 488 -8.25 -27.20 -2.36
N THR A 489 -7.10 -27.82 -2.09
CA THR A 489 -6.55 -27.94 -0.74
C THR A 489 -5.07 -27.55 -0.79
N GLN A 490 -4.63 -26.74 0.15
CA GLN A 490 -3.23 -26.47 0.34
C GLN A 490 -2.54 -27.64 1.01
N VAL A 491 -1.36 -27.99 0.52
CA VAL A 491 -0.57 -29.08 1.06
C VAL A 491 0.91 -28.67 1.12
N MET A 492 1.64 -29.28 2.05
CA MET A 492 3.10 -29.14 2.11
C MET A 492 3.73 -30.37 1.49
N GLY A 493 4.62 -30.15 0.52
CA GLY A 493 5.34 -31.23 -0.15
C GLY A 493 6.78 -31.35 0.37
N CYS A 494 7.23 -32.58 0.65
CA CYS A 494 8.63 -32.91 0.90
C CYS A 494 9.13 -33.81 -0.23
N GLY A 495 10.29 -33.50 -0.81
CA GLY A 495 10.84 -34.29 -1.90
C GLY A 495 12.22 -33.82 -2.34
N LEU A 496 12.67 -34.31 -3.51
CA LEU A 496 13.97 -33.95 -4.09
C LEU A 496 14.11 -32.47 -4.49
N GLN A 497 13.01 -31.74 -4.61
CA GLN A 497 13.03 -30.28 -4.78
C GLN A 497 13.45 -29.68 -3.45
N LYS A 498 14.71 -29.27 -3.34
CA LYS A 498 15.15 -28.40 -2.26
C LYS A 498 14.61 -27.00 -2.53
N GLY A 499 14.04 -26.34 -1.51
CA GLY A 499 13.73 -24.92 -1.59
C GLY A 499 14.99 -24.14 -2.00
N SER A 500 14.86 -23.09 -2.77
CA SER A 500 15.95 -22.15 -3.04
C SER A 500 16.48 -21.70 -1.68
N GLY A 501 17.79 -21.75 -1.45
CA GLY A 501 18.43 -21.51 -0.17
C GLY A 501 17.99 -20.19 0.45
N GLU A 502 16.92 -20.24 1.24
CA GLU A 502 16.43 -19.12 2.03
C GLU A 502 17.45 -18.87 3.14
N LYS A 503 17.90 -17.62 3.27
CA LYS A 503 18.77 -17.23 4.37
C LYS A 503 17.93 -16.44 5.40
N TYR A 504 17.77 -17.01 6.57
CA TYR A 504 17.26 -16.29 7.73
C TYR A 504 18.44 -15.87 8.62
N ARG A 505 18.63 -14.56 8.80
CA ARG A 505 19.74 -13.99 9.60
C ARG A 505 21.13 -14.48 9.17
N GLY A 506 21.31 -14.72 7.84
CA GLY A 506 22.58 -15.18 7.28
C GLY A 506 22.81 -16.70 7.34
N ALA A 507 21.97 -17.47 8.02
CA ALA A 507 21.98 -18.93 8.02
C ALA A 507 21.08 -19.49 6.92
N GLU A 508 21.53 -20.52 6.20
CA GLU A 508 20.69 -21.25 5.26
C GLU A 508 19.55 -21.96 6.00
N VAL A 509 18.30 -21.70 5.58
CA VAL A 509 17.15 -22.42 6.08
C VAL A 509 16.93 -23.63 5.17
N ASP A 510 17.11 -24.83 5.69
CA ASP A 510 16.69 -26.06 5.04
C ASP A 510 15.16 -26.09 5.01
N ALA A 511 14.54 -25.56 3.96
CA ALA A 511 13.11 -25.69 3.73
C ALA A 511 12.81 -27.15 3.36
N THR A 512 12.52 -27.96 4.38
CA THR A 512 12.16 -29.38 4.20
C THR A 512 10.76 -29.57 3.63
N LEU A 513 9.90 -28.55 3.72
CA LEU A 513 8.51 -28.55 3.26
C LEU A 513 8.27 -27.36 2.31
N ILE A 514 7.77 -27.65 1.12
CA ILE A 514 7.46 -26.66 0.08
C ILE A 514 5.94 -26.53 -0.06
N PRO A 515 5.36 -25.32 -0.07
CA PRO A 515 3.93 -25.13 -0.33
C PRO A 515 3.54 -25.64 -1.71
N LYS A 516 2.50 -26.45 -1.78
CA LYS A 516 1.88 -27.00 -3.00
C LYS A 516 0.36 -26.86 -2.91
N VAL A 517 -0.31 -26.98 -4.04
CA VAL A 517 -1.77 -27.03 -4.12
C VAL A 517 -2.17 -28.42 -4.61
N LYS A 518 -3.12 -29.04 -3.90
CA LYS A 518 -3.79 -30.26 -4.33
C LYS A 518 -5.13 -29.87 -4.94
N VAL A 519 -5.29 -30.14 -6.23
CA VAL A 519 -6.54 -29.93 -6.99
C VAL A 519 -7.16 -31.28 -7.26
N GLU A 520 -8.42 -31.43 -6.92
CA GLU A 520 -9.18 -32.65 -7.11
C GLU A 520 -10.39 -32.35 -8.00
N VAL A 521 -10.55 -33.12 -9.07
CA VAL A 521 -11.70 -33.06 -9.98
C VAL A 521 -12.29 -34.44 -10.14
N VAL A 522 -13.61 -34.55 -10.24
CA VAL A 522 -14.29 -35.80 -10.56
C VAL A 522 -14.96 -35.64 -11.92
N VAL A 523 -14.61 -36.51 -12.85
CA VAL A 523 -15.09 -36.46 -14.23
C VAL A 523 -15.70 -37.79 -14.66
N SER A 524 -16.65 -37.72 -15.59
CA SER A 524 -17.27 -38.90 -16.21
C SER A 524 -17.41 -38.77 -17.73
N LYS A 525 -17.80 -37.59 -18.23
CA LYS A 525 -17.92 -37.33 -19.68
C LYS A 525 -16.63 -36.87 -20.32
N ILE A 526 -15.78 -36.18 -19.56
CA ILE A 526 -14.52 -35.65 -20.06
C ILE A 526 -13.50 -36.79 -19.99
N PRO A 527 -12.88 -37.16 -21.11
CA PRO A 527 -11.83 -38.19 -21.10
C PRO A 527 -10.70 -37.83 -20.15
N VAL A 528 -10.28 -38.78 -19.31
CA VAL A 528 -9.20 -38.57 -18.33
C VAL A 528 -7.90 -38.14 -19.01
N ASP A 529 -7.57 -38.73 -20.15
CA ASP A 529 -6.38 -38.36 -20.94
C ASP A 529 -6.39 -36.89 -21.34
N LYS A 530 -7.56 -36.33 -21.70
CA LYS A 530 -7.69 -34.91 -22.02
C LYS A 530 -7.38 -34.01 -20.82
N ILE A 531 -7.81 -34.43 -19.61
CA ILE A 531 -7.48 -33.71 -18.36
C ILE A 531 -5.98 -33.78 -18.09
N ILE A 532 -5.36 -34.97 -18.22
CA ILE A 532 -3.94 -35.18 -18.00
C ILE A 532 -3.11 -34.36 -19.00
N ASP A 533 -3.45 -34.42 -20.28
CA ASP A 533 -2.73 -33.70 -21.33
C ASP A 533 -2.81 -32.16 -21.10
N THR A 534 -4.01 -31.66 -20.79
CA THR A 534 -4.21 -30.24 -20.51
C THR A 534 -3.43 -29.81 -19.28
N ALA A 535 -3.52 -30.56 -18.18
CA ALA A 535 -2.78 -30.28 -16.97
C ALA A 535 -1.27 -30.31 -17.19
N THR A 536 -0.78 -31.32 -17.91
CA THR A 536 0.65 -31.48 -18.19
C THR A 536 1.19 -30.31 -19.01
N LYS A 537 0.47 -29.87 -20.05
CA LYS A 537 0.87 -28.72 -20.87
C LYS A 537 1.02 -27.43 -20.04
N VAL A 538 0.10 -27.17 -19.13
CA VAL A 538 0.10 -25.96 -18.29
C VAL A 538 1.14 -26.02 -17.17
N LEU A 539 1.30 -27.20 -16.57
CA LEU A 539 2.13 -27.38 -15.37
C LEU A 539 3.63 -27.54 -15.71
N TYR A 540 3.94 -27.98 -16.92
CA TYR A 540 5.31 -28.27 -17.33
C TYR A 540 6.21 -27.04 -17.28
N THR A 541 7.34 -27.15 -16.59
CA THR A 541 8.43 -26.15 -16.55
C THR A 541 9.77 -26.75 -16.99
N GLY A 542 9.85 -28.05 -17.09
CA GLY A 542 11.10 -28.79 -17.38
C GLY A 542 12.04 -28.92 -16.18
N HIS A 543 11.56 -28.59 -14.98
CA HIS A 543 12.32 -28.69 -13.73
C HIS A 543 11.68 -29.65 -12.74
N ILE A 544 12.50 -30.22 -11.85
CA ILE A 544 12.00 -31.03 -10.73
C ILE A 544 11.06 -30.19 -9.89
N GLY A 545 9.84 -30.68 -9.66
CA GLY A 545 8.84 -30.01 -8.83
C GLY A 545 7.57 -29.59 -9.56
N ASP A 546 7.43 -29.86 -10.85
CA ASP A 546 6.25 -29.55 -11.66
C ASP A 546 4.95 -30.15 -11.11
N GLY A 547 5.06 -31.23 -10.35
CA GLY A 547 3.92 -31.84 -9.70
C GLY A 547 3.73 -33.30 -10.06
N LYS A 548 2.58 -33.85 -9.62
CA LYS A 548 2.15 -35.22 -9.93
C LYS A 548 0.65 -35.24 -10.14
N ILE A 549 0.18 -36.09 -11.04
CA ILE A 549 -1.22 -36.34 -11.33
C ILE A 549 -1.51 -37.80 -10.96
N PHE A 550 -2.58 -38.00 -10.18
CA PHE A 550 -3.04 -39.31 -9.75
C PHE A 550 -4.48 -39.50 -10.24
N VAL A 551 -4.79 -40.67 -10.75
CA VAL A 551 -6.14 -41.04 -11.20
C VAL A 551 -6.68 -42.16 -10.32
N TYR A 552 -7.88 -41.99 -9.82
CA TYR A 552 -8.59 -42.98 -8.98
C TYR A 552 -9.93 -43.31 -9.62
N ASN A 553 -10.33 -44.57 -9.57
CA ASN A 553 -11.69 -44.98 -9.90
C ASN A 553 -12.63 -44.59 -8.75
N VAL A 554 -13.77 -43.96 -9.07
CA VAL A 554 -14.78 -43.54 -8.09
C VAL A 554 -15.93 -44.52 -8.10
N ALA A 555 -16.06 -45.30 -7.05
CA ALA A 555 -17.10 -46.34 -6.97
C ALA A 555 -18.54 -45.76 -6.89
N LYS A 556 -18.70 -44.57 -6.24
CA LYS A 556 -20.00 -43.93 -6.06
C LYS A 556 -19.86 -42.45 -5.75
N VAL A 557 -20.77 -41.65 -6.31
CA VAL A 557 -20.96 -40.23 -6.00
C VAL A 557 -22.42 -40.01 -5.58
N VAL A 558 -22.65 -39.16 -4.57
CA VAL A 558 -23.99 -38.79 -4.13
C VAL A 558 -24.05 -37.26 -3.99
N LYS A 559 -25.05 -36.65 -4.61
CA LYS A 559 -25.33 -35.22 -4.52
C LYS A 559 -26.15 -34.94 -3.26
N VAL A 560 -25.55 -34.24 -2.29
CA VAL A 560 -26.17 -34.03 -0.97
C VAL A 560 -27.53 -33.31 -1.07
N ARG A 561 -27.65 -32.34 -1.97
CA ARG A 561 -28.86 -31.52 -2.14
C ARG A 561 -30.06 -32.30 -2.64
N THR A 562 -29.87 -33.24 -3.58
CA THR A 562 -30.94 -33.91 -4.31
C THR A 562 -31.02 -35.42 -4.05
N GLY A 563 -29.98 -36.04 -3.47
CA GLY A 563 -29.87 -37.49 -3.31
C GLY A 563 -29.52 -38.23 -4.61
N GLU A 564 -29.31 -37.53 -5.72
CA GLU A 564 -28.89 -38.12 -6.99
C GLU A 564 -27.57 -38.87 -6.83
N VAL A 565 -27.42 -39.96 -7.59
CA VAL A 565 -26.24 -40.84 -7.48
C VAL A 565 -25.47 -40.93 -8.80
N ASN A 566 -24.17 -41.17 -8.69
CA ASN A 566 -23.28 -41.46 -9.78
C ASN A 566 -23.32 -40.37 -10.86
N TYR A 567 -23.55 -40.74 -12.12
CA TYR A 567 -23.55 -39.82 -13.25
C TYR A 567 -24.49 -38.60 -13.06
N ALA A 568 -25.70 -38.84 -12.55
CA ALA A 568 -26.66 -37.77 -12.30
C ALA A 568 -26.18 -36.80 -11.22
N ALA A 569 -25.45 -37.29 -10.21
CA ALA A 569 -24.87 -36.47 -9.16
C ALA A 569 -23.77 -35.51 -9.64
N LEU A 570 -23.13 -35.81 -10.75
CA LEU A 570 -22.05 -34.98 -11.37
C LEU A 570 -22.59 -33.95 -12.37
N GLN A 571 -23.90 -33.96 -12.66
CA GLN A 571 -24.53 -32.98 -13.56
C GLN A 571 -25.08 -31.84 -12.71
N ASP A 572 -24.51 -30.64 -12.85
CA ASP A 572 -25.15 -29.42 -12.40
C ASP A 572 -26.06 -28.94 -13.55
N VAL A 573 -27.34 -29.17 -13.42
CA VAL A 573 -28.36 -28.57 -14.27
C VAL A 573 -28.92 -27.42 -13.46
N GLU A 574 -28.69 -26.18 -13.94
CA GLU A 574 -29.50 -25.06 -13.48
C GLU A 574 -30.90 -25.11 -14.07
#